data_1aa14e5197497ca9da3403394683ea68
#
_entry.id   1aa14e5197497ca9da3403394683ea68
#
_cell.length_a   1.000
_cell.length_b   1.000
_cell.length_c   1.000
_cell.angle_alpha   90.00
_cell.angle_beta   90.00
_cell.angle_gamma   90.00
#
_symmetry.space_group_name_H-M   'P 1'
#
loop_
_entity.id
_entity.type
_entity.pdbx_description
1 polymer ?
#
loop_
_entity_poly.entity_id
_entity_poly.type
_entity_poly.pdbx_seq_one_letter_code
_entity_poly.pdbx_strand_id
1 'polypeptide(L)'
;VSTALEWLECAWLNPFDSDAARAHSSYNGLHGGELMRLLDTAPATPFAHVANAAFRAFVLDDDFSCLGAKSSLRRDTYRLGAYARLDDPGVTEGLARDLYAFAAERHGFESDFTTFIAVFREREHASEEAFERALWSQLQRLHDLDARYHAWDARVSDDPNDPRFSFSVAGNAFFVVGLHPAASRVSRRFAWPTLVFNAHEQFEQLRADGRFTGLQTQIRKRELRLEGALNPNLSDYGRHSEARQYSGRPTGDAWQCPFKAKR
;
A
#
# COMPACT_ATOMS: atom_id res chain seq x y z
N VAL A 1 9.57 -20.72 13.24
CA VAL A 1 9.80 -21.05 11.82
C VAL A 1 8.46 -21.52 11.29
N SER A 2 7.61 -20.59 10.85
CA SER A 2 6.42 -20.94 10.05
C SER A 2 6.93 -21.52 8.74
N THR A 3 6.60 -22.76 8.46
CA THR A 3 7.12 -23.44 7.28
C THR A 3 6.41 -22.92 6.02
N ALA A 4 7.09 -22.96 4.88
CA ALA A 4 6.50 -22.63 3.57
C ALA A 4 5.19 -23.41 3.28
N LEU A 5 4.93 -24.51 3.98
CA LEU A 5 3.73 -25.33 3.91
C LEU A 5 2.51 -24.70 4.60
N GLU A 6 2.67 -24.07 5.79
CA GLU A 6 1.56 -23.38 6.48
C GLU A 6 1.08 -22.17 5.67
N TRP A 7 1.97 -21.56 4.96
CA TRP A 7 1.72 -20.44 4.08
C TRP A 7 0.90 -20.83 2.84
N LEU A 8 1.26 -21.97 2.22
CA LEU A 8 0.48 -22.55 1.13
C LEU A 8 -0.93 -22.95 1.60
N GLU A 9 -1.10 -23.49 2.79
CA GLU A 9 -2.41 -23.84 3.34
C GLU A 9 -3.31 -22.60 3.53
N CYS A 10 -2.80 -21.47 3.98
CA CYS A 10 -3.56 -20.22 4.04
C CYS A 10 -3.96 -19.69 2.64
N ALA A 11 -3.11 -19.87 1.62
CA ALA A 11 -3.42 -19.48 0.25
C ALA A 11 -4.61 -20.27 -0.34
N TRP A 12 -4.85 -21.51 0.13
CA TRP A 12 -5.99 -22.35 -0.30
C TRP A 12 -7.34 -21.90 0.26
N LEU A 13 -7.34 -21.03 1.28
CA LEU A 13 -8.55 -20.50 1.91
C LEU A 13 -8.82 -19.03 1.52
N ASN A 14 -8.16 -18.52 0.49
CA ASN A 14 -8.36 -17.16 0.03
C ASN A 14 -9.79 -16.98 -0.50
N PRO A 15 -10.65 -16.19 0.16
CA PRO A 15 -12.05 -16.04 -0.22
C PRO A 15 -12.23 -15.31 -1.56
N PHE A 16 -11.18 -14.65 -2.06
CA PHE A 16 -11.16 -13.95 -3.34
C PHE A 16 -10.63 -14.82 -4.48
N ASP A 17 -10.32 -16.11 -4.25
CA ASP A 17 -9.69 -16.97 -5.23
C ASP A 17 -10.70 -17.47 -6.28
N SER A 18 -11.07 -16.59 -7.21
CA SER A 18 -11.89 -16.88 -8.40
C SER A 18 -11.04 -16.90 -9.67
N ASP A 19 -11.58 -17.45 -10.77
CA ASP A 19 -10.89 -17.42 -12.08
C ASP A 19 -10.69 -15.97 -12.55
N ALA A 20 -11.64 -15.08 -12.31
CA ALA A 20 -11.51 -13.65 -12.60
C ALA A 20 -10.40 -13.00 -11.80
N ALA A 21 -10.33 -13.27 -10.49
CA ALA A 21 -9.27 -12.75 -9.63
C ALA A 21 -7.89 -13.30 -10.06
N ARG A 22 -7.78 -14.60 -10.37
CA ARG A 22 -6.52 -15.21 -10.85
C ARG A 22 -6.04 -14.57 -12.16
N ALA A 23 -6.95 -14.26 -13.09
CA ALA A 23 -6.62 -13.61 -14.35
C ALA A 23 -6.00 -12.21 -14.18
N HIS A 24 -6.32 -11.51 -13.09
CA HIS A 24 -5.83 -10.17 -12.77
C HIS A 24 -4.84 -10.13 -11.61
N SER A 25 -4.59 -11.24 -10.94
CA SER A 25 -3.60 -11.34 -9.84
C SER A 25 -2.18 -11.16 -10.35
N SER A 26 -1.35 -10.50 -9.55
CA SER A 26 0.06 -10.26 -9.87
C SER A 26 0.88 -10.17 -8.58
N TYR A 27 0.87 -11.25 -7.81
CA TYR A 27 1.58 -11.32 -6.54
C TYR A 27 3.03 -11.74 -6.75
N ASN A 28 3.95 -10.77 -6.71
CA ASN A 28 5.37 -11.01 -6.97
C ASN A 28 6.22 -10.70 -5.74
N GLY A 29 7.32 -11.46 -5.59
CA GLY A 29 8.36 -11.22 -4.61
C GLY A 29 9.74 -11.56 -5.18
N LEU A 30 10.80 -11.15 -4.49
CA LEU A 30 12.16 -11.50 -4.85
C LEU A 30 12.54 -12.85 -4.24
N HIS A 31 13.12 -13.71 -5.05
CA HIS A 31 13.74 -14.96 -4.63
C HIS A 31 15.11 -15.09 -5.32
N GLY A 32 16.18 -15.18 -4.55
CA GLY A 32 17.52 -15.22 -5.11
C GLY A 32 17.90 -13.96 -5.93
N GLY A 33 17.24 -12.83 -5.70
CA GLY A 33 17.43 -11.59 -6.46
C GLY A 33 16.58 -11.47 -7.73
N GLU A 34 15.84 -12.51 -8.11
CA GLU A 34 14.93 -12.52 -9.25
C GLU A 34 13.47 -12.28 -8.81
N LEU A 35 12.74 -11.50 -9.59
CA LEU A 35 11.31 -11.26 -9.36
C LEU A 35 10.50 -12.43 -9.90
N MET A 36 9.73 -13.07 -9.03
CA MET A 36 8.91 -14.24 -9.35
C MET A 36 7.47 -14.05 -8.90
N ARG A 37 6.53 -14.66 -9.60
CA ARG A 37 5.16 -14.82 -9.10
C ARG A 37 5.16 -15.88 -8.00
N LEU A 38 4.40 -15.61 -6.94
CA LEU A 38 4.41 -16.47 -5.75
C LEU A 38 3.11 -17.27 -5.55
N LEU A 39 2.02 -16.90 -6.23
CA LEU A 39 0.72 -17.59 -6.11
C LEU A 39 0.42 -18.52 -7.29
N ASP A 40 1.30 -18.59 -8.26
CA ASP A 40 1.22 -19.50 -9.42
C ASP A 40 2.61 -19.73 -10.03
N THR A 41 2.69 -20.57 -11.03
CA THR A 41 3.95 -20.94 -11.71
C THR A 41 4.25 -20.10 -12.96
N ALA A 42 3.40 -19.11 -13.29
CA ALA A 42 3.63 -18.26 -14.44
C ALA A 42 4.84 -17.32 -14.20
N PRO A 43 5.59 -16.95 -15.24
CA PRO A 43 6.66 -15.96 -15.06
C PRO A 43 6.10 -14.58 -14.70
N ALA A 44 6.87 -13.80 -13.95
CA ALA A 44 6.56 -12.40 -13.74
C ALA A 44 6.50 -11.66 -15.09
N THR A 45 5.52 -10.78 -15.25
CA THR A 45 5.33 -10.07 -16.53
C THR A 45 6.49 -9.10 -16.81
N PRO A 46 6.80 -8.74 -18.06
CA PRO A 46 7.78 -7.72 -18.37
C PRO A 46 7.50 -6.40 -17.67
N PHE A 47 6.22 -6.02 -17.53
CA PHE A 47 5.84 -4.82 -16.77
C PHE A 47 6.16 -4.94 -15.28
N ALA A 48 5.95 -6.09 -14.67
CA ALA A 48 6.31 -6.31 -13.25
C ALA A 48 7.81 -6.12 -13.00
N HIS A 49 8.67 -6.64 -13.89
CA HIS A 49 10.13 -6.42 -13.80
C HIS A 49 10.50 -4.94 -13.92
N VAL A 50 9.95 -4.24 -14.91
CA VAL A 50 10.21 -2.79 -15.10
C VAL A 50 9.70 -1.98 -13.91
N ALA A 51 8.47 -2.26 -13.43
CA ALA A 51 7.86 -1.57 -12.30
C ALA A 51 8.68 -1.80 -11.02
N ASN A 52 9.11 -3.04 -10.75
CA ASN A 52 9.95 -3.37 -9.60
C ASN A 52 11.29 -2.64 -9.65
N ALA A 53 12.00 -2.68 -10.78
CA ALA A 53 13.29 -2.01 -10.94
C ALA A 53 13.15 -0.49 -10.75
N ALA A 54 12.15 0.13 -11.35
CA ALA A 54 11.88 1.55 -11.22
C ALA A 54 11.49 1.96 -9.79
N PHE A 55 10.65 1.16 -9.12
CA PHE A 55 10.24 1.43 -7.74
C PHE A 55 11.42 1.31 -6.77
N ARG A 56 12.26 0.29 -6.95
CA ARG A 56 13.49 0.14 -6.17
C ARG A 56 14.43 1.32 -6.39
N ALA A 57 14.65 1.75 -7.64
CA ALA A 57 15.47 2.92 -7.95
C ALA A 57 14.92 4.19 -7.29
N PHE A 58 13.61 4.41 -7.37
CA PHE A 58 12.93 5.57 -6.78
C PHE A 58 13.05 5.63 -5.24
N VAL A 59 12.78 4.51 -4.55
CA VAL A 59 12.77 4.49 -3.09
C VAL A 59 14.18 4.39 -2.51
N LEU A 60 15.09 3.68 -3.16
CA LEU A 60 16.47 3.51 -2.67
C LEU A 60 17.37 4.70 -2.99
N ASP A 61 16.90 5.67 -3.80
CA ASP A 61 17.59 6.94 -4.00
C ASP A 61 17.93 7.61 -2.66
N ASP A 62 19.16 8.15 -2.54
CA ASP A 62 19.66 8.67 -1.27
C ASP A 62 18.78 9.78 -0.71
N ASP A 63 18.15 10.59 -1.54
CA ASP A 63 17.29 11.69 -1.13
C ASP A 63 15.88 11.27 -0.74
N PHE A 64 15.42 10.07 -1.11
CA PHE A 64 14.09 9.61 -0.76
C PHE A 64 13.88 9.59 0.77
N SER A 65 12.79 10.19 1.24
CA SER A 65 12.60 10.53 2.65
C SER A 65 12.23 9.36 3.56
N CYS A 66 11.43 8.38 3.08
CA CYS A 66 10.87 7.32 3.93
C CYS A 66 11.88 6.20 4.23
N LEU A 67 12.39 6.16 5.46
CA LEU A 67 13.34 5.15 5.92
C LEU A 67 12.70 3.76 6.07
N GLY A 68 11.42 3.68 6.44
CA GLY A 68 10.69 2.41 6.53
C GLY A 68 10.59 1.74 5.17
N ALA A 69 10.22 2.49 4.11
CA ALA A 69 10.20 1.99 2.75
C ALA A 69 11.59 1.51 2.28
N LYS A 70 12.65 2.27 2.56
CA LYS A 70 14.04 1.84 2.26
C LYS A 70 14.39 0.54 2.98
N SER A 71 13.98 0.39 4.24
CA SER A 71 14.24 -0.82 5.02
C SER A 71 13.54 -2.03 4.42
N SER A 72 12.24 -1.91 4.10
CA SER A 72 11.48 -2.99 3.47
C SER A 72 12.10 -3.45 2.15
N LEU A 73 12.52 -2.50 1.28
CA LEU A 73 13.12 -2.85 0.00
C LEU A 73 14.54 -3.46 0.12
N ARG A 74 15.34 -3.03 1.10
CA ARG A 74 16.67 -3.59 1.33
C ARG A 74 16.66 -4.99 1.92
N ARG A 75 15.58 -5.31 2.64
CA ARG A 75 15.38 -6.61 3.28
C ARG A 75 14.52 -7.56 2.46
N ASP A 76 14.03 -7.11 1.29
CA ASP A 76 13.11 -7.84 0.41
C ASP A 76 11.83 -8.30 1.12
N THR A 77 11.39 -7.54 2.14
CA THR A 77 10.15 -7.76 2.91
C THR A 77 8.97 -6.98 2.33
N TYR A 78 8.94 -6.86 1.02
CA TYR A 78 7.82 -6.30 0.26
C TYR A 78 7.29 -7.30 -0.75
N ARG A 79 6.06 -7.03 -1.19
CA ARG A 79 5.46 -7.71 -2.34
C ARG A 79 5.02 -6.68 -3.36
N LEU A 80 5.02 -7.06 -4.63
CA LEU A 80 4.68 -6.16 -5.73
C LEU A 80 3.59 -6.79 -6.60
N GLY A 81 2.48 -6.05 -6.77
CA GLY A 81 1.46 -6.30 -7.77
C GLY A 81 1.64 -5.36 -8.96
N ALA A 82 1.57 -5.90 -10.18
CA ALA A 82 1.67 -5.15 -11.43
C ALA A 82 0.39 -5.33 -12.23
N TYR A 83 -0.48 -4.34 -12.20
CA TYR A 83 -1.84 -4.37 -12.72
C TYR A 83 -2.00 -3.53 -13.98
N ALA A 84 -3.09 -3.75 -14.74
CA ALA A 84 -3.36 -2.98 -15.94
C ALA A 84 -3.75 -1.54 -15.61
N ARG A 85 -4.80 -1.33 -14.82
CA ARG A 85 -5.44 -0.03 -14.61
C ARG A 85 -5.92 0.16 -13.17
N LEU A 86 -5.76 1.37 -12.64
CA LEU A 86 -6.35 1.77 -11.37
C LEU A 86 -7.87 1.98 -11.57
N ASP A 87 -8.65 1.58 -10.56
CA ASP A 87 -10.13 1.69 -10.56
C ASP A 87 -10.84 0.79 -11.61
N ASP A 88 -10.25 -0.36 -11.93
CA ASP A 88 -10.85 -1.38 -12.79
C ASP A 88 -11.47 -2.50 -11.93
N PRO A 89 -12.72 -2.95 -12.23
CA PRO A 89 -13.38 -4.00 -11.44
C PRO A 89 -12.63 -5.34 -11.44
N GLY A 90 -12.13 -5.79 -12.59
CA GLY A 90 -11.38 -7.06 -12.67
C GLY A 90 -10.05 -6.96 -11.92
N VAL A 91 -9.34 -5.84 -12.05
CA VAL A 91 -8.13 -5.55 -11.28
C VAL A 91 -8.42 -5.53 -9.78
N THR A 92 -9.59 -5.01 -9.36
CA THR A 92 -9.98 -5.00 -7.95
C THR A 92 -10.06 -6.42 -7.36
N GLU A 93 -10.59 -7.40 -8.10
CA GLU A 93 -10.65 -8.80 -7.66
C GLU A 93 -9.25 -9.40 -7.51
N GLY A 94 -8.36 -9.19 -8.49
CA GLY A 94 -6.96 -9.63 -8.43
C GLY A 94 -6.20 -8.97 -7.28
N LEU A 95 -6.38 -7.67 -7.09
CA LEU A 95 -5.75 -6.92 -5.99
C LEU A 95 -6.25 -7.39 -4.61
N ALA A 96 -7.54 -7.69 -4.46
CA ALA A 96 -8.09 -8.23 -3.21
C ALA A 96 -7.47 -9.60 -2.88
N ARG A 97 -7.36 -10.48 -3.89
CA ARG A 97 -6.68 -11.78 -3.77
C ARG A 97 -5.23 -11.63 -3.30
N ASP A 98 -4.50 -10.71 -3.90
CA ASP A 98 -3.09 -10.48 -3.63
C ASP A 98 -2.88 -9.81 -2.25
N LEU A 99 -3.73 -8.87 -1.87
CA LEU A 99 -3.68 -8.25 -0.53
C LEU A 99 -4.01 -9.23 0.59
N TYR A 100 -4.95 -10.16 0.36
CA TYR A 100 -5.23 -11.24 1.32
C TYR A 100 -4.00 -12.13 1.51
N ALA A 101 -3.36 -12.55 0.41
CA ALA A 101 -2.13 -13.33 0.48
C ALA A 101 -1.02 -12.59 1.23
N PHE A 102 -0.86 -11.29 0.97
CA PHE A 102 0.10 -10.46 1.69
C PHE A 102 -0.22 -10.33 3.18
N ALA A 103 -1.50 -10.13 3.54
CA ALA A 103 -1.94 -10.03 4.93
C ALA A 103 -1.60 -11.30 5.72
N ALA A 104 -1.73 -12.48 5.09
CA ALA A 104 -1.36 -13.76 5.69
C ALA A 104 0.17 -13.94 5.77
N GLU A 105 0.89 -13.67 4.66
CA GLU A 105 2.33 -13.91 4.56
C GLU A 105 3.17 -12.98 5.44
N ARG A 106 2.77 -11.71 5.59
CA ARG A 106 3.59 -10.68 6.22
C ARG A 106 4.02 -11.00 7.65
N HIS A 107 3.26 -11.80 8.37
CA HIS A 107 3.60 -12.23 9.74
C HIS A 107 4.81 -13.16 9.80
N GLY A 108 5.18 -13.77 8.67
CA GLY A 108 6.38 -14.60 8.54
C GLY A 108 7.65 -13.82 8.20
N PHE A 109 7.55 -12.52 7.94
CA PHE A 109 8.73 -11.70 7.64
C PHE A 109 9.47 -11.30 8.93
N GLU A 110 10.76 -11.56 8.98
CA GLU A 110 11.63 -11.08 10.06
C GLU A 110 11.99 -9.60 9.89
N SER A 111 10.97 -8.72 9.90
CA SER A 111 11.14 -7.29 9.67
C SER A 111 10.04 -6.48 10.33
N ASP A 112 10.43 -5.32 10.91
CA ASP A 112 9.49 -4.31 11.41
C ASP A 112 8.77 -3.56 10.28
N PHE A 113 9.21 -3.71 9.02
CA PHE A 113 8.66 -3.01 7.87
C PHE A 113 8.30 -4.00 6.77
N THR A 114 7.01 -4.12 6.52
CA THR A 114 6.46 -4.92 5.42
C THR A 114 5.53 -4.04 4.60
N THR A 115 5.52 -4.21 3.28
CA THR A 115 4.67 -3.39 2.42
C THR A 115 4.22 -4.16 1.18
N PHE A 116 2.99 -3.90 0.73
CA PHE A 116 2.49 -4.34 -0.57
C PHE A 116 2.41 -3.14 -1.51
N ILE A 117 2.98 -3.27 -2.71
CA ILE A 117 3.11 -2.21 -3.70
C ILE A 117 2.26 -2.59 -4.91
N ALA A 118 1.13 -1.92 -5.14
CA ALA A 118 0.26 -2.12 -6.29
C ALA A 118 0.57 -1.06 -7.35
N VAL A 119 1.22 -1.44 -8.46
CA VAL A 119 1.58 -0.54 -9.56
C VAL A 119 0.62 -0.77 -10.73
N PHE A 120 0.07 0.32 -11.28
CA PHE A 120 -0.88 0.28 -12.40
C PHE A 120 -0.25 0.86 -13.66
N ARG A 121 -0.26 0.07 -14.75
CA ARG A 121 0.45 0.39 -15.98
C ARG A 121 -0.11 1.61 -16.71
N GLU A 122 -1.44 1.76 -16.73
CA GLU A 122 -2.09 2.87 -17.40
C GLU A 122 -1.98 4.17 -16.61
N ARG A 123 -1.68 5.29 -17.33
CA ARG A 123 -1.33 6.58 -16.74
C ARG A 123 -2.40 7.64 -17.02
N GLU A 124 -3.67 7.29 -16.97
CA GLU A 124 -4.78 8.15 -17.39
C GLU A 124 -5.04 9.37 -16.48
N HIS A 125 -4.38 9.44 -15.33
CA HIS A 125 -4.65 10.49 -14.33
C HIS A 125 -3.75 11.71 -14.57
N ALA A 126 -4.29 12.73 -15.26
CA ALA A 126 -3.56 13.94 -15.64
C ALA A 126 -3.38 14.95 -14.49
N SER A 127 -4.05 14.78 -13.34
CA SER A 127 -3.96 15.68 -12.18
C SER A 127 -4.01 14.91 -10.85
N GLU A 128 -3.63 15.60 -9.77
CA GLU A 128 -3.71 15.07 -8.40
C GLU A 128 -5.15 14.76 -8.01
N GLU A 129 -6.13 15.58 -8.41
CA GLU A 129 -7.55 15.36 -8.14
C GLU A 129 -8.10 14.14 -8.90
N ALA A 130 -7.67 13.94 -10.15
CA ALA A 130 -8.06 12.77 -10.92
C ALA A 130 -7.52 11.49 -10.30
N PHE A 131 -6.26 11.51 -9.88
CA PHE A 131 -5.64 10.39 -9.15
C PHE A 131 -6.33 10.14 -7.81
N GLU A 132 -6.60 11.18 -7.02
CA GLU A 132 -7.31 11.05 -5.74
C GLU A 132 -8.69 10.39 -5.90
N ARG A 133 -9.47 10.81 -6.90
CA ARG A 133 -10.77 10.17 -7.19
C ARG A 133 -10.62 8.68 -7.53
N ALA A 134 -9.66 8.33 -8.37
CA ALA A 134 -9.41 6.94 -8.75
C ALA A 134 -8.90 6.09 -7.58
N LEU A 135 -8.01 6.65 -6.73
CA LEU A 135 -7.54 6.01 -5.50
C LEU A 135 -8.72 5.67 -4.58
N TRP A 136 -9.59 6.64 -4.30
CA TRP A 136 -10.72 6.41 -3.39
C TRP A 136 -11.78 5.49 -4.00
N SER A 137 -12.00 5.55 -5.32
CA SER A 137 -12.86 4.60 -6.02
C SER A 137 -12.32 3.18 -5.92
N GLN A 138 -11.01 2.99 -6.12
CA GLN A 138 -10.35 1.69 -5.95
C GLN A 138 -10.46 1.16 -4.52
N LEU A 139 -10.22 2.00 -3.51
CA LEU A 139 -10.35 1.60 -2.11
C LEU A 139 -11.81 1.28 -1.75
N GLN A 140 -12.78 2.03 -2.29
CA GLN A 140 -14.19 1.73 -2.09
C GLN A 140 -14.58 0.37 -2.69
N ARG A 141 -14.13 0.06 -3.93
CA ARG A 141 -14.37 -1.25 -4.55
C ARG A 141 -13.73 -2.40 -3.77
N LEU A 142 -12.50 -2.21 -3.29
CA LEU A 142 -11.83 -3.18 -2.43
C LEU A 142 -12.64 -3.45 -1.16
N HIS A 143 -13.07 -2.39 -0.49
CA HIS A 143 -13.90 -2.51 0.71
C HIS A 143 -15.24 -3.19 0.43
N ASP A 144 -15.92 -2.80 -0.65
CA ASP A 144 -17.22 -3.38 -1.03
C ASP A 144 -17.12 -4.89 -1.33
N LEU A 145 -15.98 -5.34 -1.81
CA LEU A 145 -15.68 -6.73 -2.04
C LEU A 145 -15.30 -7.45 -0.74
N ASP A 146 -14.39 -6.86 0.05
CA ASP A 146 -13.83 -7.42 1.27
C ASP A 146 -14.88 -7.58 2.38
N ALA A 147 -15.77 -6.60 2.54
CA ALA A 147 -16.82 -6.59 3.57
C ALA A 147 -17.81 -7.76 3.46
N ARG A 148 -17.78 -8.53 2.38
CA ARG A 148 -18.54 -9.78 2.24
C ARG A 148 -17.94 -10.94 3.03
N TYR A 149 -16.67 -10.85 3.38
CA TYR A 149 -15.89 -11.94 3.96
C TYR A 149 -15.23 -11.55 5.28
N HIS A 150 -14.86 -10.27 5.45
CA HIS A 150 -14.11 -9.81 6.61
C HIS A 150 -14.77 -8.62 7.28
N ALA A 151 -14.72 -8.58 8.61
CA ALA A 151 -15.02 -7.38 9.37
C ALA A 151 -13.84 -6.37 9.25
N TRP A 152 -14.15 -5.10 9.48
CA TRP A 152 -13.14 -4.07 9.63
C TRP A 152 -12.21 -4.38 10.81
N ASP A 153 -10.93 -4.05 10.71
CA ASP A 153 -9.99 -4.24 11.82
C ASP A 153 -10.45 -3.45 13.06
N ALA A 154 -10.77 -4.18 14.13
CA ALA A 154 -11.34 -3.60 15.35
C ALA A 154 -10.39 -2.63 16.09
N ARG A 155 -9.10 -2.60 15.73
CA ARG A 155 -8.10 -1.71 16.32
C ARG A 155 -8.17 -0.28 15.79
N VAL A 156 -8.86 -0.05 14.67
CA VAL A 156 -8.97 1.24 14.01
C VAL A 156 -10.43 1.61 13.72
N SER A 157 -10.69 2.88 13.43
CA SER A 157 -12.02 3.35 13.08
C SER A 157 -12.34 3.10 11.60
N ASP A 158 -13.59 2.78 11.30
CA ASP A 158 -14.14 2.69 9.95
C ASP A 158 -14.66 4.05 9.41
N ASP A 159 -14.79 5.07 10.29
CA ASP A 159 -15.18 6.42 9.89
C ASP A 159 -13.95 7.20 9.36
N PRO A 160 -13.94 7.58 8.06
CA PRO A 160 -12.82 8.30 7.48
C PRO A 160 -12.60 9.71 8.05
N ASN A 161 -13.51 10.22 8.89
CA ASN A 161 -13.34 11.48 9.60
C ASN A 161 -12.73 11.28 11.01
N ASP A 162 -12.77 10.07 11.54
CA ASP A 162 -12.19 9.76 12.86
C ASP A 162 -10.64 9.82 12.78
N PRO A 163 -9.98 10.48 13.74
CA PRO A 163 -8.52 10.49 13.82
C PRO A 163 -7.85 9.10 13.93
N ARG A 164 -8.60 8.07 14.29
CA ARG A 164 -8.14 6.68 14.36
C ARG A 164 -8.47 5.87 13.11
N PHE A 165 -8.96 6.52 12.06
CA PHE A 165 -9.22 5.84 10.79
C PHE A 165 -7.93 5.25 10.22
N SER A 166 -8.02 4.00 9.73
CA SER A 166 -7.04 3.37 8.85
C SER A 166 -7.76 2.39 7.93
N PHE A 167 -7.43 2.37 6.64
CA PHE A 167 -8.10 1.52 5.67
C PHE A 167 -7.94 0.04 6.02
N SER A 168 -9.04 -0.72 6.05
CA SER A 168 -8.99 -2.15 6.38
C SER A 168 -9.35 -3.02 5.17
N VAL A 169 -8.58 -4.09 4.97
CA VAL A 169 -8.82 -5.16 4.01
C VAL A 169 -8.26 -6.48 4.57
N ALA A 170 -8.95 -7.59 4.31
CA ALA A 170 -8.62 -8.90 4.88
C ALA A 170 -8.51 -8.89 6.43
N GLY A 171 -9.35 -8.07 7.09
CA GLY A 171 -9.33 -7.90 8.55
C GLY A 171 -8.09 -7.20 9.11
N ASN A 172 -7.27 -6.58 8.26
CA ASN A 172 -6.04 -5.89 8.66
C ASN A 172 -6.08 -4.42 8.24
N ALA A 173 -5.65 -3.54 9.13
CA ALA A 173 -5.53 -2.11 8.86
C ALA A 173 -4.23 -1.77 8.12
N PHE A 174 -4.33 -0.86 7.14
CA PHE A 174 -3.22 -0.40 6.33
C PHE A 174 -3.21 1.13 6.18
N PHE A 175 -2.06 1.74 6.40
CA PHE A 175 -1.79 3.09 5.94
C PHE A 175 -1.48 3.06 4.44
N VAL A 176 -2.32 3.73 3.64
CA VAL A 176 -2.18 3.74 2.18
C VAL A 176 -1.41 4.96 1.72
N VAL A 177 -0.44 4.74 0.82
CA VAL A 177 0.36 5.81 0.19
C VAL A 177 0.15 5.78 -1.31
N GLY A 178 -0.49 6.82 -1.85
CA GLY A 178 -0.66 7.02 -3.28
C GLY A 178 0.55 7.71 -3.90
N LEU A 179 1.00 7.21 -5.04
CA LEU A 179 2.07 7.79 -5.87
C LEU A 179 1.57 7.89 -7.31
N HIS A 180 1.96 8.95 -8.03
CA HIS A 180 1.57 9.10 -9.44
C HIS A 180 2.45 10.13 -10.17
N PRO A 181 2.49 10.12 -11.53
CA PRO A 181 3.38 11.01 -12.30
C PRO A 181 3.12 12.51 -12.13
N ALA A 182 1.85 12.89 -11.91
CA ALA A 182 1.44 14.29 -11.79
C ALA A 182 1.50 14.83 -10.35
N ALA A 183 2.10 14.09 -9.39
CA ALA A 183 2.21 14.55 -8.01
C ALA A 183 3.06 15.83 -7.92
N SER A 184 2.59 16.82 -7.18
CA SER A 184 3.32 18.06 -6.90
C SER A 184 4.56 17.79 -6.03
N ARG A 185 4.44 16.87 -5.06
CA ARG A 185 5.56 16.48 -4.20
C ARG A 185 6.47 15.45 -4.88
N VAL A 186 7.77 15.68 -4.83
CA VAL A 186 8.79 14.79 -5.43
C VAL A 186 8.74 13.39 -4.81
N SER A 187 8.54 13.30 -3.50
CA SER A 187 8.42 12.05 -2.76
C SER A 187 7.20 11.19 -3.14
N ARG A 188 6.26 11.77 -3.91
CA ARG A 188 5.05 11.11 -4.42
C ARG A 188 5.04 10.97 -5.94
N ARG A 189 6.03 11.58 -6.64
CA ARG A 189 6.09 11.63 -8.10
C ARG A 189 6.76 10.37 -8.65
N PHE A 190 6.00 9.33 -8.79
CA PHE A 190 6.45 8.06 -9.38
C PHE A 190 5.92 7.88 -10.80
N ALA A 191 6.61 7.07 -11.60
CA ALA A 191 6.34 6.93 -13.03
C ALA A 191 4.94 6.37 -13.38
N TRP A 192 4.30 5.66 -12.46
CA TRP A 192 2.97 5.05 -12.63
C TRP A 192 2.08 5.31 -11.41
N PRO A 193 0.74 5.34 -11.60
CA PRO A 193 -0.18 5.29 -10.49
C PRO A 193 0.15 4.08 -9.62
N THR A 194 0.28 4.29 -8.31
CA THR A 194 0.72 3.25 -7.39
C THR A 194 0.04 3.44 -6.04
N LEU A 195 -0.45 2.35 -5.46
CA LEU A 195 -0.94 2.30 -4.09
C LEU A 195 0.02 1.43 -3.26
N VAL A 196 0.55 1.99 -2.19
CA VAL A 196 1.45 1.28 -1.28
C VAL A 196 0.71 1.05 0.03
N PHE A 197 0.51 -0.21 0.39
CA PHE A 197 -0.18 -0.64 1.60
C PHE A 197 0.84 -1.00 2.68
N ASN A 198 0.90 -0.19 3.73
CA ASN A 198 1.78 -0.39 4.87
C ASN A 198 0.96 -0.87 6.06
N ALA A 199 1.27 -2.03 6.61
CA ALA A 199 0.51 -2.57 7.73
C ALA A 199 0.50 -1.59 8.92
N HIS A 200 -0.69 -1.25 9.44
CA HIS A 200 -0.85 -0.31 10.55
C HIS A 200 -0.11 -0.80 11.81
N GLU A 201 -0.17 -2.09 12.07
CA GLU A 201 0.44 -2.75 13.22
C GLU A 201 1.95 -2.46 13.35
N GLN A 202 2.69 -2.34 12.24
CA GLN A 202 4.12 -2.02 12.30
C GLN A 202 4.41 -0.65 12.92
N PHE A 203 3.51 0.32 12.74
CA PHE A 203 3.65 1.65 13.35
C PHE A 203 3.30 1.60 14.84
N GLU A 204 2.30 0.80 15.23
CA GLU A 204 1.96 0.59 16.64
C GLU A 204 3.11 -0.09 17.39
N GLN A 205 3.74 -1.11 16.78
CA GLN A 205 4.91 -1.76 17.36
C GLN A 205 6.07 -0.78 17.56
N LEU A 206 6.36 0.05 16.56
CA LEU A 206 7.39 1.08 16.67
C LEU A 206 7.09 2.13 17.76
N ARG A 207 5.81 2.44 18.00
CA ARG A 207 5.39 3.32 19.11
C ARG A 207 5.60 2.64 20.45
N ALA A 208 5.18 1.39 20.58
CA ALA A 208 5.35 0.60 21.79
C ALA A 208 6.83 0.46 22.18
N ASP A 209 7.71 0.28 21.21
CA ASP A 209 9.16 0.15 21.41
C ASP A 209 9.88 1.52 21.60
N GLY A 210 9.15 2.65 21.51
CA GLY A 210 9.72 3.99 21.62
C GLY A 210 10.57 4.44 20.42
N ARG A 211 10.64 3.64 19.34
CA ARG A 211 11.45 3.92 18.13
C ARG A 211 10.76 4.87 17.15
N PHE A 212 9.44 5.02 17.24
CA PHE A 212 8.63 5.78 16.28
C PHE A 212 9.05 7.24 16.18
N THR A 213 9.22 7.93 17.32
CA THR A 213 9.58 9.37 17.35
C THR A 213 10.90 9.68 16.68
N GLY A 214 11.92 8.82 16.92
CA GLY A 214 13.23 8.97 16.27
C GLY A 214 13.13 8.78 14.76
N LEU A 215 12.41 7.74 14.30
CA LEU A 215 12.18 7.48 12.89
C LEU A 215 11.42 8.64 12.22
N GLN A 216 10.34 9.11 12.82
CA GLN A 216 9.52 10.21 12.33
C GLN A 216 10.35 11.50 12.17
N THR A 217 11.18 11.83 13.18
CA THR A 217 12.06 13.01 13.14
C THR A 217 13.03 12.93 11.97
N GLN A 218 13.64 11.76 11.72
CA GLN A 218 14.56 11.59 10.61
C GLN A 218 13.84 11.69 9.26
N ILE A 219 12.65 11.10 9.11
CA ILE A 219 11.83 11.18 7.89
C ILE A 219 11.45 12.64 7.62
N ARG A 220 10.95 13.38 8.63
CA ARG A 220 10.58 14.80 8.49
C ARG A 220 11.76 15.69 8.09
N LYS A 221 12.94 15.44 8.65
CA LYS A 221 14.18 16.16 8.29
C LYS A 221 14.56 15.90 6.82
N ARG A 222 14.46 14.65 6.37
CA ARG A 222 14.73 14.28 4.99
C ARG A 222 13.70 14.86 4.03
N GLU A 223 12.42 14.81 4.40
CA GLU A 223 11.34 15.38 3.59
C GLU A 223 11.49 16.89 3.44
N LEU A 224 11.81 17.60 4.51
CA LEU A 224 12.08 19.04 4.45
C LEU A 224 13.25 19.37 3.53
N ARG A 225 14.30 18.55 3.53
CA ARG A 225 15.44 18.73 2.61
C ARG A 225 15.07 18.46 1.14
N LEU A 226 14.28 17.42 0.89
CA LEU A 226 13.87 17.03 -0.47
C LEU A 226 12.85 18.00 -1.07
N GLU A 227 11.88 18.42 -0.28
CA GLU A 227 10.67 19.13 -0.73
C GLU A 227 10.69 20.64 -0.41
N GLY A 228 11.60 21.10 0.44
CA GLY A 228 11.61 22.46 0.98
C GLY A 228 10.53 22.76 2.02
N ALA A 229 9.52 21.90 2.15
CA ALA A 229 8.42 22.01 3.12
C ALA A 229 7.87 20.63 3.49
N LEU A 230 7.33 20.51 4.72
CA LEU A 230 6.59 19.30 5.10
C LEU A 230 5.25 19.26 4.37
N ASN A 231 4.72 18.06 4.17
CA ASN A 231 3.38 17.87 3.65
C ASN A 231 2.36 18.54 4.60
N PRO A 232 1.51 19.47 4.14
CA PRO A 232 0.53 20.16 4.99
C PRO A 232 -0.50 19.23 5.62
N ASN A 233 -0.76 18.07 4.99
CA ASN A 233 -1.67 17.06 5.54
C ASN A 233 -0.99 16.15 6.57
N LEU A 234 0.33 16.30 6.79
CA LEU A 234 1.05 15.44 7.72
C LEU A 234 0.60 15.73 9.16
N SER A 235 0.01 14.73 9.76
CA SER A 235 -0.45 14.76 11.15
C SER A 235 0.01 13.52 11.88
N ASP A 236 0.16 13.64 13.19
CA ASP A 236 0.39 12.47 14.02
C ASP A 236 -0.90 11.67 14.14
N TYR A 237 -0.78 10.33 14.14
CA TYR A 237 -1.92 9.45 14.34
C TYR A 237 -2.72 9.81 15.60
N GLY A 238 -4.03 9.83 15.48
CA GLY A 238 -4.93 10.22 16.56
C GLY A 238 -5.19 11.74 16.68
N ARG A 239 -4.60 12.59 15.83
CA ARG A 239 -4.90 14.04 15.77
C ARG A 239 -5.85 14.39 14.64
N HIS A 240 -5.55 13.91 13.43
CA HIS A 240 -6.39 14.04 12.25
C HIS A 240 -6.42 12.71 11.52
N SER A 241 -7.50 12.46 10.78
CA SER A 241 -7.63 11.27 9.97
C SER A 241 -6.48 11.16 8.95
N GLU A 242 -5.86 9.99 8.87
CA GLU A 242 -4.82 9.70 7.89
C GLU A 242 -5.33 9.64 6.44
N ALA A 243 -6.66 9.55 6.24
CA ALA A 243 -7.29 9.60 4.93
C ALA A 243 -6.83 10.80 4.09
N ARG A 244 -6.60 11.97 4.73
CA ARG A 244 -6.08 13.18 4.08
C ARG A 244 -4.69 13.01 3.45
N GLN A 245 -3.96 12.00 3.87
CA GLN A 245 -2.57 11.77 3.44
C GLN A 245 -2.47 10.76 2.28
N TYR A 246 -3.52 9.97 2.03
CA TYR A 246 -3.45 8.83 1.12
C TYR A 246 -3.11 9.23 -0.32
N SER A 247 -3.80 10.22 -0.88
CA SER A 247 -3.53 10.68 -2.26
C SER A 247 -2.20 11.43 -2.41
N GLY A 248 -1.70 12.02 -1.32
CA GLY A 248 -0.53 12.90 -1.32
C GLY A 248 -0.82 14.34 -1.73
N ARG A 249 -2.00 14.62 -2.30
CA ARG A 249 -2.44 15.96 -2.69
C ARG A 249 -2.65 16.83 -1.45
N PRO A 250 -2.20 18.10 -1.45
CA PRO A 250 -2.57 19.04 -0.40
C PRO A 250 -4.08 19.24 -0.35
N THR A 251 -4.68 19.04 0.82
CA THR A 251 -6.13 19.21 1.05
C THR A 251 -6.38 20.38 1.98
N GLY A 252 -7.39 21.21 1.66
CA GLY A 252 -7.87 22.27 2.55
C GLY A 252 -8.83 21.74 3.63
N ASP A 253 -9.22 22.61 4.57
CA ASP A 253 -10.09 22.25 5.69
C ASP A 253 -11.47 21.72 5.27
N ALA A 254 -11.99 22.19 4.13
CA ALA A 254 -13.27 21.77 3.57
C ALA A 254 -13.23 20.38 2.89
N TRP A 255 -12.05 19.75 2.78
CA TRP A 255 -11.95 18.43 2.16
C TRP A 255 -12.67 17.37 2.98
N GLN A 256 -13.46 16.57 2.30
CA GLN A 256 -14.14 15.41 2.87
C GLN A 256 -13.72 14.14 2.13
N CYS A 257 -13.45 13.08 2.89
CA CYS A 257 -13.15 11.80 2.30
C CYS A 257 -14.39 11.23 1.59
N PRO A 258 -14.28 10.83 0.31
CA PRO A 258 -15.42 10.27 -0.41
C PRO A 258 -15.72 8.81 -0.03
N PHE A 259 -14.84 8.15 0.71
CA PHE A 259 -14.98 6.77 1.14
C PHE A 259 -16.12 6.61 2.17
N LYS A 260 -16.83 5.48 2.06
CA LYS A 260 -17.91 5.10 2.99
C LYS A 260 -17.77 3.63 3.36
N ALA A 261 -17.49 3.37 4.63
CA ALA A 261 -17.53 2.01 5.13
C ALA A 261 -18.96 1.46 5.10
N LYS A 262 -19.12 0.25 4.61
CA LYS A 262 -20.37 -0.53 4.75
C LYS A 262 -20.28 -1.31 6.06
N ARG A 263 -21.33 -1.29 6.81
CA ARG A 263 -21.52 -2.06 8.05
C ARG A 263 -22.34 -3.31 7.78
#